data_fc908955f5bd9c44f7e3720acd52ef9a
#
_entry.id   fc908955f5bd9c44f7e3720acd52ef9a
#
_cell.length_a   1.000
_cell.length_b   1.000
_cell.length_c   1.000
_cell.angle_alpha   90.00
_cell.angle_beta   90.00
_cell.angle_gamma   90.00
#
_symmetry.space_group_name_H-M   'P 1'
#
loop_
_entity.id
_entity.type
_entity.pdbx_description
1 polymer ?
#
loop_
_entity_poly.entity_id
_entity_poly.type
_entity_poly.pdbx_seq_one_letter_code
_entity_poly.pdbx_strand_id
1 'polypeptide(L)'
;MKILSILGWSAGILAGLAACNVHQCVQAAAGPAEQPAGEYRVLEPIESGDLLLFPVVRANGAQPAETPFLTLDEGIRTGEVEATEAGRVRGLVRPRPRVGTVEQRGQDDRVFPEEFPERGDQVNTLVLVNHSDKPLLLLAGEIVTGGKQDRVIAKDRIVPAGSDPIDLGVFCIEPGRWTESSATFGAAAKGAAHSFMVQPSVRQNAMVDKDQRAVWDSVHGAIVQMNAAAAPAASGSLGGPRSVNAMNTTSYAKAMQDSAVSEKVDEAAAPVMKSRDQVLAQLRQEHAVGVVVAVRGEIVWADLFAGTDLLARYWTKLVRSYAAESLVPGESAATPTVADAQRFLSAPSGGTETSEGDVGVYRYRELRYGGTETFVLESLLPGTGYDVHIGKLKLIGAVRRIGAPQIYR
;
A
#
# COMPACT_ATOMS: atom_id res chain seq x y z
N MET A 1 -72.40 -51.10 -15.62
CA MET A 1 -72.79 -52.09 -16.70
C MET A 1 -71.89 -51.80 -17.88
N LYS A 2 -70.95 -52.72 -18.14
CA LYS A 2 -70.83 -53.48 -19.40
C LYS A 2 -70.54 -52.62 -20.57
N ILE A 3 -69.58 -52.82 -21.47
CA ILE A 3 -68.77 -53.96 -21.93
C ILE A 3 -67.84 -53.38 -23.02
N LEU A 4 -66.54 -53.67 -23.05
CA LEU A 4 -65.77 -54.41 -24.05
C LEU A 4 -66.03 -54.05 -25.53
N SER A 5 -65.06 -53.80 -26.40
CA SER A 5 -64.17 -54.73 -27.09
C SER A 5 -63.54 -54.02 -28.32
N ILE A 6 -62.30 -54.15 -28.57
CA ILE A 6 -61.51 -55.09 -29.39
C ILE A 6 -61.21 -54.57 -30.80
N LEU A 7 -59.90 -54.46 -31.09
CA LEU A 7 -59.16 -54.89 -32.29
C LEU A 7 -59.46 -54.31 -33.68
N GLY A 8 -58.40 -53.92 -34.36
CA GLY A 8 -58.30 -53.91 -35.82
C GLY A 8 -56.98 -53.39 -36.34
N TRP A 9 -56.12 -54.29 -36.73
CA TRP A 9 -54.87 -54.05 -37.50
C TRP A 9 -55.14 -53.51 -38.87
N SER A 10 -54.29 -52.63 -39.40
CA SER A 10 -53.74 -52.84 -40.80
C SER A 10 -52.59 -51.88 -41.06
N ALA A 11 -51.52 -52.42 -41.61
CA ALA A 11 -50.32 -51.77 -42.11
C ALA A 11 -50.58 -50.96 -43.37
N GLY A 12 -49.90 -49.88 -43.54
CA GLY A 12 -49.82 -49.11 -44.77
C GLY A 12 -48.51 -48.32 -44.85
N ILE A 13 -47.53 -48.87 -45.53
CA ILE A 13 -46.31 -48.23 -45.96
C ILE A 13 -46.66 -47.27 -47.08
N LEU A 14 -46.25 -46.00 -47.01
CA LEU A 14 -45.99 -45.17 -48.17
C LEU A 14 -44.97 -44.05 -47.80
N ALA A 15 -43.89 -44.07 -48.58
CA ALA A 15 -42.81 -43.09 -48.52
C ALA A 15 -43.26 -41.71 -48.98
N GLY A 16 -42.71 -40.66 -48.37
CA GLY A 16 -42.97 -39.27 -48.80
C GLY A 16 -42.01 -38.26 -48.17
N LEU A 17 -40.91 -38.02 -48.84
CA LEU A 17 -40.18 -36.75 -49.00
C LEU A 17 -39.87 -35.92 -47.79
N ALA A 18 -38.58 -35.83 -47.51
CA ALA A 18 -37.88 -34.92 -46.68
C ALA A 18 -38.26 -33.45 -46.99
N ALA A 19 -38.69 -32.71 -45.97
CA ALA A 19 -38.61 -31.27 -45.91
C ALA A 19 -37.64 -30.93 -44.76
N CYS A 20 -36.41 -30.60 -45.12
CA CYS A 20 -35.44 -30.01 -44.20
C CYS A 20 -35.97 -28.65 -43.71
N ASN A 21 -36.56 -28.61 -42.54
CA ASN A 21 -36.70 -27.36 -41.77
C ASN A 21 -35.36 -27.12 -41.06
N VAL A 22 -34.56 -26.23 -41.66
CA VAL A 22 -33.39 -25.63 -40.99
C VAL A 22 -33.92 -24.71 -39.89
N HIS A 23 -34.08 -25.26 -38.69
CA HIS A 23 -34.15 -24.43 -37.51
C HIS A 23 -32.76 -23.87 -37.29
N GLN A 24 -32.57 -22.59 -37.65
CA GLN A 24 -31.48 -21.78 -37.16
C GLN A 24 -31.58 -21.76 -35.64
N CYS A 25 -30.74 -22.56 -34.99
CA CYS A 25 -30.37 -22.36 -33.60
C CYS A 25 -29.65 -21.00 -33.54
N VAL A 26 -30.40 -19.96 -33.20
CA VAL A 26 -29.82 -18.72 -32.67
C VAL A 26 -29.16 -19.13 -31.36
N GLN A 27 -27.85 -19.40 -31.41
CA GLN A 27 -27.03 -19.42 -30.23
C GLN A 27 -27.12 -17.99 -29.66
N ALA A 28 -27.91 -17.82 -28.62
CA ALA A 28 -27.79 -16.67 -27.76
C ALA A 28 -26.33 -16.62 -27.29
N ALA A 29 -25.60 -15.61 -27.73
CA ALA A 29 -24.28 -15.36 -27.22
C ALA A 29 -24.41 -15.27 -25.67
N ALA A 30 -23.83 -16.25 -24.99
CA ALA A 30 -23.69 -16.17 -23.53
C ALA A 30 -23.00 -14.85 -23.25
N GLY A 31 -23.66 -13.95 -22.56
CA GLY A 31 -23.04 -12.76 -22.03
C GLY A 31 -21.79 -13.17 -21.25
N PRO A 32 -20.81 -12.26 -21.09
CA PRO A 32 -19.60 -12.58 -20.37
C PRO A 32 -20.00 -13.20 -19.03
N ALA A 33 -19.51 -14.41 -18.78
CA ALA A 33 -19.78 -15.14 -17.54
C ALA A 33 -19.46 -14.18 -16.38
N GLU A 34 -20.44 -13.91 -15.55
CA GLU A 34 -20.28 -13.16 -14.32
C GLU A 34 -19.18 -13.88 -13.53
N GLN A 35 -18.01 -13.24 -13.43
CA GLN A 35 -16.94 -13.78 -12.59
C GLN A 35 -17.49 -13.85 -11.17
N PRO A 36 -17.22 -14.94 -10.42
CA PRO A 36 -17.67 -15.05 -9.05
C PRO A 36 -17.26 -13.77 -8.30
N ALA A 37 -18.21 -13.16 -7.60
CA ALA A 37 -18.01 -11.94 -6.86
C ALA A 37 -16.76 -12.12 -5.97
N GLY A 38 -15.70 -11.38 -6.25
CA GLY A 38 -14.48 -11.41 -5.46
C GLY A 38 -14.77 -10.96 -4.02
N GLU A 39 -13.84 -11.17 -3.11
CA GLU A 39 -13.96 -10.74 -1.71
C GLU A 39 -14.21 -9.22 -1.59
N TYR A 40 -13.78 -8.44 -2.58
CA TYR A 40 -13.84 -6.99 -2.61
C TYR A 40 -14.61 -6.46 -3.83
N ARG A 41 -15.35 -5.37 -3.63
CA ARG A 41 -16.07 -4.64 -4.67
C ARG A 41 -15.60 -3.19 -4.70
N VAL A 42 -15.27 -2.70 -5.90
CA VAL A 42 -14.85 -1.33 -6.15
C VAL A 42 -16.07 -0.44 -6.38
N LEU A 43 -16.04 0.78 -5.83
CA LEU A 43 -17.06 1.81 -6.01
C LEU A 43 -16.60 2.87 -7.01
N GLU A 44 -17.51 3.81 -7.34
CA GLU A 44 -17.20 4.96 -8.18
C GLU A 44 -16.07 5.81 -7.58
N PRO A 45 -15.18 6.37 -8.41
CA PRO A 45 -14.01 7.09 -7.93
C PRO A 45 -14.35 8.45 -7.32
N ILE A 46 -13.53 8.86 -6.38
CA ILE A 46 -13.42 10.25 -5.92
C ILE A 46 -12.32 10.88 -6.74
N GLU A 47 -12.66 11.92 -7.50
CA GLU A 47 -11.74 12.60 -8.42
C GLU A 47 -11.05 13.78 -7.76
N SER A 48 -9.76 13.93 -8.00
CA SER A 48 -8.95 15.06 -7.56
C SER A 48 -7.86 15.38 -8.59
N GLY A 49 -8.22 16.12 -9.64
CA GLY A 49 -7.31 16.39 -10.74
C GLY A 49 -6.81 15.11 -11.41
N ASP A 50 -5.50 14.92 -11.43
CA ASP A 50 -4.85 13.72 -11.98
C ASP A 50 -4.95 12.48 -11.07
N LEU A 51 -5.57 12.61 -9.89
CA LEU A 51 -5.71 11.56 -8.90
C LEU A 51 -7.15 11.03 -8.88
N LEU A 52 -7.29 9.70 -8.99
CA LEU A 52 -8.56 8.99 -8.83
C LEU A 52 -8.43 8.00 -7.68
N LEU A 53 -9.33 8.08 -6.72
CA LEU A 53 -9.42 7.19 -5.58
C LEU A 53 -10.70 6.37 -5.68
N PHE A 54 -10.60 5.10 -6.03
CA PHE A 54 -11.72 4.16 -6.08
C PHE A 54 -11.92 3.52 -4.72
N PRO A 55 -12.96 3.85 -3.95
CA PRO A 55 -13.22 3.19 -2.69
C PRO A 55 -13.49 1.69 -2.89
N VAL A 56 -13.07 0.89 -1.93
CA VAL A 56 -13.23 -0.57 -1.96
C VAL A 56 -13.99 -1.01 -0.73
N VAL A 57 -15.02 -1.82 -0.91
CA VAL A 57 -15.83 -2.43 0.15
C VAL A 57 -15.68 -3.95 0.13
N ARG A 58 -15.90 -4.61 1.27
CA ARG A 58 -16.01 -6.07 1.29
C ARG A 58 -17.36 -6.49 0.69
N ALA A 59 -17.33 -7.43 -0.25
CA ALA A 59 -18.54 -7.88 -0.94
C ALA A 59 -19.58 -8.53 0.01
N ASN A 60 -19.11 -9.19 1.06
CA ASN A 60 -19.97 -9.81 2.08
C ASN A 60 -20.33 -8.87 3.24
N GLY A 61 -19.87 -7.62 3.23
CA GLY A 61 -20.12 -6.63 4.28
C GLY A 61 -19.46 -6.93 5.64
N ALA A 62 -18.78 -8.06 5.79
CA ALA A 62 -18.18 -8.46 7.08
C ALA A 62 -16.91 -7.61 7.35
N GLN A 63 -16.92 -6.93 8.51
CA GLN A 63 -15.76 -6.21 9.03
C GLN A 63 -15.62 -6.50 10.52
N PRO A 64 -14.39 -6.48 11.07
CA PRO A 64 -14.21 -6.39 12.52
C PRO A 64 -14.90 -5.13 13.04
N ALA A 65 -15.59 -5.23 14.15
CA ALA A 65 -16.30 -4.09 14.76
C ALA A 65 -15.33 -2.96 15.13
N GLU A 66 -14.16 -3.34 15.64
CA GLU A 66 -13.02 -2.44 15.91
C GLU A 66 -11.73 -3.24 15.72
N THR A 67 -10.68 -2.55 15.31
CA THR A 67 -9.34 -3.14 15.23
C THR A 67 -8.53 -2.73 16.46
N PRO A 68 -7.89 -3.69 17.15
CA PRO A 68 -7.20 -3.40 18.42
C PRO A 68 -5.83 -2.73 18.22
N PHE A 69 -5.47 -2.41 16.97
CA PHE A 69 -4.12 -1.94 16.65
C PHE A 69 -3.91 -0.46 16.98
N LEU A 70 -2.76 -0.16 17.59
CA LEU A 70 -2.21 1.18 17.66
C LEU A 70 -1.53 1.51 16.33
N THR A 71 -1.61 2.73 15.83
CA THR A 71 -0.81 3.18 14.68
C THR A 71 0.53 3.75 15.16
N LEU A 72 1.53 3.79 14.27
CA LEU A 72 2.84 4.37 14.57
C LEU A 72 2.72 5.81 15.09
N ASP A 73 1.87 6.63 14.46
CA ASP A 73 1.68 8.03 14.82
C ASP A 73 1.06 8.21 16.21
N GLU A 74 0.10 7.38 16.53
CA GLU A 74 -0.56 7.38 17.84
C GLU A 74 0.44 7.00 18.92
N GLY A 75 1.15 5.88 18.73
CA GLY A 75 2.09 5.36 19.71
C GLY A 75 3.26 6.30 19.98
N ILE A 76 3.84 6.90 18.95
CA ILE A 76 4.93 7.88 19.12
C ILE A 76 4.39 9.16 19.79
N ARG A 77 3.21 9.64 19.40
CA ARG A 77 2.62 10.85 19.97
C ARG A 77 2.27 10.71 21.46
N THR A 78 1.82 9.54 21.87
CA THR A 78 1.53 9.24 23.29
C THR A 78 2.77 8.87 24.09
N GLY A 79 3.91 8.61 23.44
CA GLY A 79 5.13 8.11 24.07
C GLY A 79 5.08 6.63 24.42
N GLU A 80 4.06 5.91 23.98
CA GLU A 80 3.92 4.46 24.18
C GLU A 80 4.76 3.64 23.20
N VAL A 81 5.22 4.26 22.11
CA VAL A 81 6.13 3.65 21.13
C VAL A 81 7.39 4.50 21.05
N GLU A 82 8.53 3.84 21.19
CA GLU A 82 9.84 4.46 21.07
C GLU A 82 10.61 3.80 19.93
N ALA A 83 11.22 4.62 19.08
CA ALA A 83 12.15 4.19 18.05
C ALA A 83 13.50 4.92 18.22
N THR A 84 14.59 4.15 18.17
CA THR A 84 15.95 4.69 18.40
C THR A 84 16.97 4.05 17.45
N GLU A 85 18.14 4.67 17.32
CA GLU A 85 19.27 4.03 16.63
C GLU A 85 19.71 2.76 17.39
N ALA A 86 20.12 1.74 16.65
CA ALA A 86 20.50 0.44 17.22
C ALA A 86 21.65 0.54 18.22
N GLY A 87 22.61 1.45 18.03
CA GLY A 87 23.74 1.67 18.93
C GLY A 87 23.37 2.26 20.30
N ARG A 88 22.13 2.70 20.51
CA ARG A 88 21.64 3.23 21.78
C ARG A 88 21.03 2.18 22.70
N VAL A 89 20.67 1.02 22.16
CA VAL A 89 20.01 -0.05 22.93
C VAL A 89 21.05 -1.00 23.46
N ARG A 90 21.02 -1.22 24.79
CA ARG A 90 21.82 -2.24 25.45
C ARG A 90 20.96 -3.44 25.76
N GLY A 91 21.48 -4.65 25.51
CA GLY A 91 20.77 -5.90 25.78
C GLY A 91 20.27 -6.60 24.51
N LEU A 92 19.41 -7.59 24.73
CA LEU A 92 18.86 -8.41 23.64
C LEU A 92 17.87 -7.60 22.80
N VAL A 93 18.11 -7.55 21.51
CA VAL A 93 17.18 -7.01 20.52
C VAL A 93 16.67 -8.19 19.71
N ARG A 94 15.37 -8.35 19.64
CA ARG A 94 14.74 -9.42 18.88
C ARG A 94 15.00 -9.23 17.38
N PRO A 95 15.63 -10.19 16.68
CA PRO A 95 16.00 -10.03 15.29
C PRO A 95 14.76 -9.99 14.38
N ARG A 96 14.97 -9.51 13.15
CA ARG A 96 13.95 -9.56 12.10
C ARG A 96 13.63 -11.02 11.74
N PRO A 97 12.35 -11.34 11.45
CA PRO A 97 11.99 -12.63 10.87
C PRO A 97 12.76 -12.86 9.56
N ARG A 98 13.19 -14.11 9.34
CA ARG A 98 13.85 -14.49 8.08
C ARG A 98 12.79 -14.85 7.04
N VAL A 99 13.02 -14.46 5.79
CA VAL A 99 12.20 -14.90 4.65
C VAL A 99 12.43 -16.39 4.47
N GLY A 100 11.37 -17.19 4.56
CA GLY A 100 11.38 -18.62 4.22
C GLY A 100 10.50 -18.86 2.99
N THR A 101 10.94 -19.72 2.07
CA THR A 101 10.04 -20.29 1.08
C THR A 101 9.14 -21.32 1.75
N VAL A 102 7.92 -21.49 1.24
CA VAL A 102 6.89 -22.41 1.82
C VAL A 102 7.46 -23.84 2.00
N GLU A 103 8.44 -24.24 1.18
CA GLU A 103 9.07 -25.55 1.21
C GLU A 103 10.10 -25.76 2.34
N GLN A 104 10.63 -24.69 2.95
CA GLN A 104 11.67 -24.76 3.99
C GLN A 104 11.13 -24.75 5.42
N ARG A 105 9.82 -24.77 5.61
CA ARG A 105 9.14 -24.59 6.91
C ARG A 105 9.22 -25.77 7.87
N GLY A 106 10.00 -26.81 7.56
CA GLY A 106 9.96 -28.08 8.30
C GLY A 106 11.03 -28.28 9.37
N GLN A 107 12.07 -27.48 9.51
CA GLN A 107 13.23 -27.97 10.28
C GLN A 107 13.99 -27.02 11.20
N ASP A 108 13.70 -25.73 11.33
CA ASP A 108 14.51 -24.90 12.24
C ASP A 108 13.75 -23.75 12.91
N ASP A 109 12.84 -24.09 13.83
CA ASP A 109 12.13 -23.14 14.70
C ASP A 109 12.94 -22.75 15.96
N ARG A 110 14.24 -22.97 15.99
CA ARG A 110 15.07 -22.50 17.09
C ARG A 110 15.51 -21.08 16.83
N VAL A 111 14.77 -20.12 17.38
CA VAL A 111 15.23 -18.75 17.55
C VAL A 111 16.35 -18.75 18.58
N PHE A 112 17.60 -18.78 18.15
CA PHE A 112 18.71 -18.47 19.02
C PHE A 112 18.77 -16.97 19.21
N PRO A 113 18.76 -16.46 20.46
CA PRO A 113 19.06 -15.06 20.72
C PRO A 113 20.50 -14.81 20.28
N GLU A 114 20.70 -14.16 19.15
CA GLU A 114 22.02 -13.65 18.83
C GLU A 114 22.30 -12.46 19.76
N GLU A 115 23.28 -12.61 20.67
CA GLU A 115 23.88 -11.44 21.31
C GLU A 115 24.48 -10.59 20.20
N PHE A 116 23.86 -9.43 19.94
CA PHE A 116 24.48 -8.47 19.04
C PHE A 116 25.71 -7.90 19.75
N PRO A 117 26.94 -8.11 19.23
CA PRO A 117 28.08 -7.36 19.68
C PRO A 117 27.75 -5.88 19.55
N GLU A 118 28.39 -5.00 20.35
CA GLU A 118 28.20 -3.54 20.32
C GLU A 118 28.24 -3.05 18.85
N ARG A 119 27.09 -3.07 18.20
CA ARG A 119 26.95 -2.63 16.81
C ARG A 119 26.72 -1.13 16.86
N GLY A 120 27.62 -0.39 16.26
CA GLY A 120 27.38 1.02 15.94
C GLY A 120 26.09 1.17 15.15
N ASP A 121 25.59 2.40 15.09
CA ASP A 121 24.38 2.73 14.32
C ASP A 121 24.49 2.27 12.87
N GLN A 122 23.44 1.63 12.37
CA GLN A 122 23.37 1.06 11.03
C GLN A 122 22.32 1.77 10.20
N VAL A 123 22.61 1.96 8.91
CA VAL A 123 21.71 2.66 7.98
C VAL A 123 20.34 1.97 7.86
N ASN A 124 20.31 0.65 7.94
CA ASN A 124 19.12 -0.16 7.64
C ASN A 124 18.42 -0.75 8.87
N THR A 125 18.80 -0.30 10.06
CA THR A 125 18.28 -0.86 11.31
C THR A 125 17.95 0.23 12.30
N LEU A 126 16.72 0.20 12.81
CA LEU A 126 16.29 0.90 14.01
C LEU A 126 15.83 -0.12 15.04
N VAL A 127 15.84 0.28 16.29
CA VAL A 127 15.22 -0.51 17.36
C VAL A 127 13.93 0.17 17.78
N LEU A 128 12.86 -0.61 17.85
CA LEU A 128 11.53 -0.13 18.26
C LEU A 128 11.05 -0.93 19.47
N VAL A 129 10.43 -0.23 20.40
CA VAL A 129 9.77 -0.79 21.59
C VAL A 129 8.33 -0.32 21.61
N ASN A 130 7.39 -1.25 21.80
CA ASN A 130 5.98 -0.96 22.03
C ASN A 130 5.67 -1.17 23.53
N HIS A 131 5.54 -0.09 24.27
CA HIS A 131 5.20 -0.12 25.69
C HIS A 131 3.70 -0.17 25.96
N SER A 132 2.87 0.00 24.92
CA SER A 132 1.42 0.04 25.07
C SER A 132 0.81 -1.35 25.37
N ASP A 133 -0.42 -1.35 25.82
CA ASP A 133 -1.24 -2.54 26.01
C ASP A 133 -1.92 -3.05 24.71
N LYS A 134 -1.63 -2.38 23.57
CA LYS A 134 -2.17 -2.71 22.26
C LYS A 134 -1.07 -3.15 21.28
N PRO A 135 -1.37 -4.09 20.36
CA PRO A 135 -0.45 -4.39 19.28
C PRO A 135 -0.30 -3.16 18.37
N LEU A 136 0.93 -2.88 17.95
CA LEU A 136 1.25 -1.78 17.04
C LEU A 136 1.23 -2.29 15.60
N LEU A 137 0.54 -1.57 14.72
CA LEU A 137 0.58 -1.77 13.27
C LEU A 137 1.56 -0.78 12.64
N LEU A 138 2.54 -1.33 11.92
CA LEU A 138 3.48 -0.58 11.09
C LEU A 138 3.17 -0.85 9.63
N LEU A 139 3.10 0.19 8.81
CA LEU A 139 2.96 0.07 7.37
C LEU A 139 4.23 0.45 6.64
N ALA A 140 4.56 -0.33 5.62
CA ALA A 140 5.62 0.02 4.68
C ALA A 140 5.35 1.38 4.04
N GLY A 141 6.39 2.20 3.96
CA GLY A 141 6.27 3.57 3.47
C GLY A 141 6.06 4.62 4.55
N GLU A 142 5.70 4.27 5.79
CA GLU A 142 5.66 5.23 6.89
C GLU A 142 7.05 5.77 7.18
N ILE A 143 7.12 7.05 7.52
CA ILE A 143 8.37 7.75 7.78
C ILE A 143 8.53 7.96 9.29
N VAL A 144 9.73 7.69 9.78
CA VAL A 144 10.20 8.15 11.09
C VAL A 144 11.34 9.14 10.89
N THR A 145 11.26 10.27 11.59
CA THR A 145 12.18 11.40 11.44
C THR A 145 13.03 11.56 12.68
N GLY A 146 14.31 11.84 12.50
CA GLY A 146 15.22 12.05 13.62
C GLY A 146 16.49 11.22 13.50
N GLY A 147 17.08 10.88 14.65
CA GLY A 147 18.33 10.14 14.70
C GLY A 147 19.41 10.71 13.79
N LYS A 148 20.24 9.87 13.22
CA LYS A 148 21.28 10.27 12.26
C LYS A 148 20.74 10.58 10.88
N GLN A 149 19.61 10.00 10.51
CA GLN A 149 18.93 10.19 9.23
C GLN A 149 17.45 9.82 9.37
N ASP A 150 16.58 10.44 8.59
CA ASP A 150 15.19 10.00 8.47
C ASP A 150 15.10 8.61 7.82
N ARG A 151 14.13 7.81 8.23
CA ARG A 151 13.94 6.43 7.78
C ARG A 151 12.54 6.18 7.25
N VAL A 152 12.43 5.27 6.29
CA VAL A 152 11.16 4.69 5.84
C VAL A 152 11.05 3.24 6.30
N ILE A 153 9.89 2.87 6.81
CA ILE A 153 9.56 1.48 7.17
C ILE A 153 9.56 0.64 5.90
N ALA A 154 10.30 -0.47 5.93
CA ALA A 154 10.51 -1.31 4.73
C ALA A 154 9.37 -2.28 4.46
N LYS A 155 8.65 -2.73 5.51
CA LYS A 155 7.62 -3.77 5.44
C LYS A 155 6.52 -3.55 6.47
N ASP A 156 5.32 -3.99 6.12
CA ASP A 156 4.23 -4.06 7.09
C ASP A 156 4.59 -5.06 8.20
N ARG A 157 4.26 -4.69 9.43
CA ARG A 157 4.57 -5.52 10.59
C ARG A 157 3.59 -5.28 11.73
N ILE A 158 3.32 -6.34 12.52
CA ILE A 158 2.66 -6.21 13.81
C ILE A 158 3.71 -6.38 14.89
N VAL A 159 3.73 -5.44 15.85
CA VAL A 159 4.56 -5.50 17.05
C VAL A 159 3.62 -5.75 18.24
N PRO A 160 3.81 -6.86 18.98
CA PRO A 160 2.95 -7.16 20.12
C PRO A 160 2.90 -6.04 21.16
N ALA A 161 1.82 -6.02 21.95
CA ALA A 161 1.74 -5.20 23.16
C ALA A 161 2.88 -5.53 24.13
N GLY A 162 3.45 -4.52 24.77
CA GLY A 162 4.50 -4.67 25.77
C GLY A 162 5.73 -5.46 25.24
N SER A 163 6.10 -5.22 23.99
CA SER A 163 7.17 -6.00 23.34
C SER A 163 8.55 -5.66 23.86
N ASP A 164 9.43 -6.66 23.88
CA ASP A 164 10.86 -6.43 23.97
C ASP A 164 11.35 -5.58 22.79
N PRO A 165 12.54 -4.93 22.89
CA PRO A 165 13.14 -4.22 21.77
C PRO A 165 13.27 -5.11 20.54
N ILE A 166 12.78 -4.63 19.39
CA ILE A 166 12.83 -5.36 18.11
C ILE A 166 13.69 -4.63 17.11
N ASP A 167 14.40 -5.39 16.27
CA ASP A 167 15.05 -4.86 15.06
C ASP A 167 13.99 -4.53 14.01
N LEU A 168 13.89 -3.27 13.65
CA LEU A 168 12.99 -2.78 12.61
C LEU A 168 13.77 -2.55 11.32
N GLY A 169 13.42 -3.30 10.27
CA GLY A 169 13.95 -3.09 8.93
C GLY A 169 13.49 -1.77 8.34
N VAL A 170 14.45 -0.93 7.98
CA VAL A 170 14.18 0.40 7.43
C VAL A 170 15.14 0.70 6.29
N PHE A 171 14.80 1.72 5.48
CA PHE A 171 15.73 2.35 4.55
C PHE A 171 15.93 3.82 4.91
N CYS A 172 17.16 4.31 4.68
CA CYS A 172 17.44 5.73 4.81
C CYS A 172 16.79 6.51 3.67
N ILE A 173 16.16 7.63 3.99
CA ILE A 173 15.54 8.55 3.02
C ILE A 173 16.09 9.98 3.11
N GLU A 174 17.27 10.14 3.70
CA GLU A 174 17.98 11.41 3.81
C GLU A 174 19.48 11.18 3.52
N PRO A 175 19.86 10.90 2.26
CA PRO A 175 21.26 10.69 1.92
C PRO A 175 22.09 11.92 2.23
N GLY A 176 23.34 11.71 2.70
CA GLY A 176 24.29 12.77 3.00
C GLY A 176 24.24 13.35 4.41
N ARG A 177 23.19 13.12 5.20
CA ARG A 177 23.20 13.47 6.63
C ARG A 177 23.56 12.24 7.47
N TRP A 178 24.66 12.34 8.21
CA TRP A 178 25.05 11.33 9.20
C TRP A 178 25.36 12.03 10.54
N THR A 179 24.55 13.04 10.84
CA THR A 179 24.63 13.80 12.09
C THR A 179 23.31 13.68 12.83
N GLU A 180 23.39 13.33 14.09
CA GLU A 180 22.21 13.12 14.91
C GLU A 180 21.43 14.44 15.07
N SER A 181 20.12 14.38 14.81
CA SER A 181 19.20 15.50 15.01
C SER A 181 18.34 15.34 16.28
N SER A 182 18.15 14.10 16.75
CA SER A 182 17.42 13.76 17.98
C SER A 182 17.85 12.39 18.48
N ALA A 183 17.66 12.13 19.77
CA ALA A 183 17.97 10.85 20.41
C ALA A 183 16.97 9.76 20.01
N THR A 184 15.71 10.14 19.80
CA THR A 184 14.59 9.27 19.42
C THR A 184 14.00 9.74 18.11
N PHE A 185 13.30 8.84 17.43
CA PHE A 185 12.59 9.14 16.20
C PHE A 185 11.16 9.59 16.49
N GLY A 186 10.67 10.57 15.70
CA GLY A 186 9.30 11.03 15.69
C GLY A 186 8.54 10.49 14.46
N ALA A 187 7.21 10.39 14.54
CA ALA A 187 6.36 10.04 13.41
C ALA A 187 6.20 11.20 12.40
N ALA A 188 6.48 12.42 12.85
CA ALA A 188 6.49 13.62 12.02
C ALA A 188 7.73 14.44 12.33
N ALA A 189 8.25 15.14 11.34
CA ALA A 189 9.33 16.09 11.58
C ALA A 189 8.87 17.21 12.53
N LYS A 190 9.78 17.73 13.32
CA LYS A 190 9.48 18.77 14.32
C LYS A 190 8.77 19.97 13.68
N GLY A 191 7.56 20.26 14.14
CA GLY A 191 6.72 21.36 13.63
C GLY A 191 5.79 20.95 12.47
N ALA A 192 5.80 19.71 11.99
CA ALA A 192 4.84 19.23 11.01
C ALA A 192 3.46 19.02 11.64
N ALA A 193 2.42 19.43 10.90
CA ALA A 193 1.03 19.22 11.32
C ALA A 193 0.61 17.76 11.20
N HIS A 194 1.30 16.97 10.34
CA HIS A 194 0.97 15.59 10.02
C HIS A 194 2.22 14.73 9.88
N SER A 195 2.05 13.44 10.16
CA SER A 195 3.02 12.41 9.79
C SER A 195 2.99 12.17 8.28
N PHE A 196 4.07 11.60 7.75
CA PHE A 196 4.23 11.37 6.33
C PHE A 196 4.34 9.87 6.01
N MET A 197 3.93 9.56 4.80
CA MET A 197 4.22 8.32 4.12
C MET A 197 4.87 8.68 2.77
N VAL A 198 5.89 7.94 2.36
CA VAL A 198 6.49 8.15 1.04
C VAL A 198 5.50 7.78 -0.06
N GLN A 199 5.61 8.45 -1.19
CA GLN A 199 4.76 8.21 -2.36
C GLN A 199 4.93 6.79 -2.94
N PRO A 200 3.94 6.28 -3.71
CA PRO A 200 3.93 4.93 -4.27
C PRO A 200 5.21 4.49 -4.96
N SER A 201 5.84 5.35 -5.76
CA SER A 201 7.10 5.04 -6.47
C SER A 201 8.27 4.78 -5.51
N VAL A 202 8.35 5.52 -4.39
CA VAL A 202 9.36 5.31 -3.34
C VAL A 202 9.04 4.08 -2.52
N ARG A 203 7.74 3.86 -2.17
CA ARG A 203 7.28 2.64 -1.49
C ARG A 203 7.65 1.39 -2.28
N GLN A 204 7.46 1.41 -3.61
CA GLN A 204 7.84 0.29 -4.48
C GLN A 204 9.32 -0.07 -4.32
N ASN A 205 10.24 0.91 -4.38
CA ASN A 205 11.68 0.61 -4.24
C ASN A 205 12.03 0.05 -2.85
N ALA A 206 11.36 0.51 -1.80
CA ALA A 206 11.56 -0.01 -0.45
C ALA A 206 11.02 -1.44 -0.28
N MET A 207 9.83 -1.73 -0.83
CA MET A 207 9.12 -2.99 -0.62
C MET A 207 9.55 -4.09 -1.61
N VAL A 208 9.77 -3.73 -2.88
CA VAL A 208 10.03 -4.67 -3.98
C VAL A 208 11.53 -4.83 -4.23
N ASP A 209 12.21 -3.71 -4.51
CA ASP A 209 13.63 -3.73 -4.86
C ASP A 209 14.49 -4.02 -3.62
N LYS A 210 14.06 -3.56 -2.43
CA LYS A 210 14.74 -3.79 -1.13
C LYS A 210 16.21 -3.37 -1.17
N ASP A 211 16.49 -2.34 -1.96
CA ASP A 211 17.82 -1.82 -2.22
C ASP A 211 17.95 -0.36 -1.78
N GLN A 212 18.94 -0.08 -0.90
CA GLN A 212 19.13 1.25 -0.33
C GLN A 212 19.45 2.31 -1.39
N ARG A 213 20.20 1.95 -2.45
CA ARG A 213 20.53 2.89 -3.53
C ARG A 213 19.31 3.23 -4.37
N ALA A 214 18.49 2.22 -4.71
CA ALA A 214 17.24 2.43 -5.44
C ALA A 214 16.28 3.33 -4.64
N VAL A 215 16.21 3.16 -3.32
CA VAL A 215 15.44 4.06 -2.45
C VAL A 215 15.99 5.49 -2.49
N TRP A 216 17.31 5.70 -2.38
CA TRP A 216 17.90 7.03 -2.48
C TRP A 216 17.66 7.70 -3.83
N ASP A 217 17.82 6.97 -4.93
CA ASP A 217 17.58 7.47 -6.28
C ASP A 217 16.12 7.90 -6.47
N SER A 218 15.17 7.10 -5.95
CA SER A 218 13.75 7.43 -6.01
C SER A 218 13.36 8.61 -5.12
N VAL A 219 13.94 8.72 -3.92
CA VAL A 219 13.76 9.88 -3.03
C VAL A 219 14.30 11.15 -3.67
N HIS A 220 15.49 11.09 -4.25
CA HIS A 220 16.08 12.23 -4.96
C HIS A 220 15.19 12.66 -6.13
N GLY A 221 14.75 11.71 -6.96
CA GLY A 221 13.82 11.97 -8.06
C GLY A 221 12.51 12.61 -7.59
N ALA A 222 11.92 12.09 -6.51
CA ALA A 222 10.69 12.63 -5.92
C ALA A 222 10.87 14.08 -5.44
N ILE A 223 11.96 14.37 -4.72
CA ILE A 223 12.26 15.73 -4.24
C ILE A 223 12.44 16.71 -5.42
N VAL A 224 13.19 16.32 -6.46
CA VAL A 224 13.38 17.15 -7.65
C VAL A 224 12.04 17.47 -8.32
N GLN A 225 11.17 16.48 -8.45
CA GLN A 225 9.85 16.64 -9.09
C GLN A 225 8.90 17.50 -8.25
N MET A 226 8.82 17.27 -6.94
CA MET A 226 8.04 18.11 -6.03
C MET A 226 8.49 19.57 -6.09
N ASN A 227 9.81 19.82 -6.10
CA ASN A 227 10.36 21.17 -6.22
C ASN A 227 10.04 21.80 -7.58
N ALA A 228 10.09 21.03 -8.66
CA ALA A 228 9.73 21.51 -10.00
C ALA A 228 8.23 21.87 -10.07
N ALA A 229 7.35 21.05 -9.48
CA ALA A 229 5.92 21.35 -9.42
C ALA A 229 5.59 22.56 -8.54
N ALA A 230 6.39 22.80 -7.51
CA ALA A 230 6.24 23.93 -6.58
C ALA A 230 6.91 25.23 -7.12
N ALA A 231 7.73 25.14 -8.18
CA ALA A 231 8.37 26.32 -8.78
C ALA A 231 7.31 27.27 -9.35
N PRO A 232 7.43 28.60 -9.14
CA PRO A 232 6.51 29.56 -9.73
C PRO A 232 6.59 29.46 -11.26
N ALA A 233 5.41 29.43 -11.93
CA ALA A 233 5.37 29.55 -13.37
C ALA A 233 6.15 30.81 -13.78
N ALA A 234 7.01 30.70 -14.80
CA ALA A 234 7.86 31.79 -15.29
C ALA A 234 7.00 32.89 -15.94
N SER A 235 6.22 33.58 -15.13
CA SER A 235 5.50 34.81 -15.50
C SER A 235 6.31 35.96 -14.94
N GLY A 236 6.77 36.88 -15.83
CA GLY A 236 7.65 38.01 -15.60
C GLY A 236 7.26 39.04 -14.54
N SER A 237 6.94 38.58 -13.35
CA SER A 237 6.71 39.41 -12.18
C SER A 237 7.92 39.30 -11.25
N LEU A 238 8.57 40.44 -11.03
CA LEU A 238 9.64 40.66 -10.05
C LEU A 238 9.13 40.50 -8.59
N GLY A 239 8.59 39.33 -8.30
CA GLY A 239 8.28 38.90 -6.92
C GLY A 239 9.54 38.26 -6.33
N GLY A 240 9.98 38.76 -5.15
CA GLY A 240 11.20 38.39 -4.48
C GLY A 240 11.37 36.86 -4.28
N PRO A 241 12.59 36.42 -3.88
CA PRO A 241 12.93 35.00 -3.81
C PRO A 241 12.03 34.26 -2.81
N ARG A 242 11.06 33.51 -3.33
CA ARG A 242 10.36 32.50 -2.53
C ARG A 242 11.36 31.38 -2.24
N SER A 243 11.40 31.00 -1.00
CA SER A 243 12.41 30.24 -0.31
C SER A 243 13.03 29.10 -1.16
N VAL A 244 14.32 29.25 -1.41
CA VAL A 244 15.19 28.29 -2.10
C VAL A 244 15.49 27.06 -1.19
N ASN A 245 14.86 26.96 -0.02
CA ASN A 245 15.23 25.97 0.99
C ASN A 245 14.85 24.53 0.63
N ALA A 246 13.80 24.32 -0.13
CA ALA A 246 13.43 22.97 -0.59
C ALA A 246 14.41 22.42 -1.64
N MET A 247 15.08 23.29 -2.40
CA MET A 247 16.03 22.86 -3.44
C MET A 247 17.33 22.26 -2.89
N ASN A 248 17.63 22.45 -1.60
CA ASN A 248 18.88 22.03 -0.97
C ASN A 248 18.73 20.89 0.06
N THR A 249 17.54 20.33 0.20
CA THR A 249 17.35 19.21 1.13
C THR A 249 17.47 17.86 0.42
N THR A 250 18.09 16.90 1.10
CA THR A 250 18.08 15.47 0.73
C THR A 250 17.05 14.68 1.52
N SER A 251 16.35 15.32 2.48
CA SER A 251 15.31 14.69 3.29
C SER A 251 13.95 14.81 2.60
N TYR A 252 13.33 13.66 2.35
CA TYR A 252 11.96 13.59 1.84
C TYR A 252 10.97 14.30 2.77
N ALA A 253 11.09 14.08 4.08
CA ALA A 253 10.22 14.71 5.06
C ALA A 253 10.32 16.24 5.08
N LYS A 254 11.54 16.78 4.96
CA LYS A 254 11.74 18.24 4.87
C LYS A 254 11.21 18.81 3.57
N ALA A 255 11.36 18.09 2.45
CA ALA A 255 10.77 18.51 1.19
C ALA A 255 9.24 18.58 1.28
N MET A 256 8.59 17.59 1.88
CA MET A 256 7.13 17.57 2.12
C MET A 256 6.65 18.65 3.11
N GLN A 257 7.55 19.19 3.94
CA GLN A 257 7.25 20.30 4.87
C GLN A 257 7.49 21.67 4.25
N ASP A 258 8.22 21.76 3.15
CA ASP A 258 8.40 23.05 2.47
C ASP A 258 7.02 23.61 2.10
N SER A 259 6.81 24.90 2.38
CA SER A 259 5.49 25.53 2.23
C SER A 259 4.97 25.45 0.80
N ALA A 260 5.85 25.64 -0.20
CA ALA A 260 5.45 25.61 -1.61
C ALA A 260 5.12 24.17 -2.06
N VAL A 261 5.90 23.17 -1.63
CA VAL A 261 5.63 21.75 -1.89
C VAL A 261 4.37 21.30 -1.18
N SER A 262 4.23 21.64 0.12
CA SER A 262 3.04 21.28 0.90
C SER A 262 1.78 21.88 0.29
N GLU A 263 1.82 23.15 -0.16
CA GLU A 263 0.70 23.80 -0.86
C GLU A 263 0.30 23.04 -2.13
N LYS A 264 1.26 22.57 -2.93
CA LYS A 264 0.97 21.78 -4.14
C LYS A 264 0.41 20.40 -3.83
N VAL A 265 0.95 19.71 -2.83
CA VAL A 265 0.39 18.43 -2.37
C VAL A 265 -1.03 18.62 -1.82
N ASP A 266 -1.25 19.69 -1.04
CA ASP A 266 -2.56 20.01 -0.49
C ASP A 266 -3.55 20.44 -1.58
N GLU A 267 -3.11 21.15 -2.61
CA GLU A 267 -3.90 21.49 -3.79
C GLU A 267 -4.35 20.21 -4.54
N ALA A 268 -3.41 19.31 -4.82
CA ALA A 268 -3.70 18.03 -5.48
C ALA A 268 -4.61 17.13 -4.64
N ALA A 269 -4.51 17.20 -3.31
CA ALA A 269 -5.37 16.47 -2.38
C ALA A 269 -6.68 17.20 -2.03
N ALA A 270 -6.84 18.49 -2.42
CA ALA A 270 -7.85 19.39 -1.88
C ALA A 270 -9.29 18.89 -1.95
N PRO A 271 -9.79 18.33 -3.07
CA PRO A 271 -11.17 17.84 -3.14
C PRO A 271 -11.45 16.76 -2.10
N VAL A 272 -10.46 15.87 -1.88
CA VAL A 272 -10.55 14.78 -0.92
C VAL A 272 -10.35 15.26 0.52
N MET A 273 -9.43 16.22 0.73
CA MET A 273 -9.05 16.70 2.08
C MET A 273 -9.96 17.82 2.59
N LYS A 274 -10.47 18.71 1.75
CA LYS A 274 -11.44 19.74 2.15
C LYS A 274 -12.76 19.15 2.60
N SER A 275 -13.13 18.02 2.01
CA SER A 275 -14.31 17.24 2.38
C SER A 275 -13.96 16.05 3.28
N ARG A 276 -12.79 16.06 3.94
CA ARG A 276 -12.26 14.90 4.65
C ARG A 276 -13.28 14.24 5.56
N ASP A 277 -13.94 15.01 6.40
CA ASP A 277 -14.91 14.44 7.34
C ASP A 277 -16.15 13.91 6.63
N GLN A 278 -16.59 14.57 5.55
CA GLN A 278 -17.68 14.11 4.70
C GLN A 278 -17.28 12.85 3.92
N VAL A 279 -16.09 12.82 3.30
CA VAL A 279 -15.56 11.63 2.61
C VAL A 279 -15.39 10.47 3.58
N LEU A 280 -14.82 10.71 4.76
CA LEU A 280 -14.70 9.66 5.78
C LEU A 280 -16.05 9.19 6.32
N ALA A 281 -17.03 10.10 6.45
CA ALA A 281 -18.39 9.72 6.82
C ALA A 281 -19.04 8.85 5.74
N GLN A 282 -18.89 9.23 4.46
CA GLN A 282 -19.35 8.44 3.32
C GLN A 282 -18.65 7.06 3.29
N LEU A 283 -17.32 7.02 3.39
CA LEU A 283 -16.57 5.76 3.42
C LEU A 283 -17.02 4.84 4.56
N ARG A 284 -17.32 5.41 5.74
CA ARG A 284 -17.89 4.63 6.86
C ARG A 284 -19.30 4.16 6.57
N GLN A 285 -20.15 4.99 5.98
CA GLN A 285 -21.52 4.62 5.61
C GLN A 285 -21.53 3.49 4.57
N GLU A 286 -20.60 3.51 3.63
CA GLU A 286 -20.46 2.47 2.62
C GLU A 286 -19.62 1.28 3.09
N HIS A 287 -19.09 1.32 4.30
CA HIS A 287 -18.19 0.30 4.86
C HIS A 287 -16.93 0.07 4.02
N ALA A 288 -16.38 1.16 3.47
CA ALA A 288 -15.16 1.08 2.70
C ALA A 288 -13.98 0.67 3.58
N VAL A 289 -13.20 -0.28 3.09
CA VAL A 289 -12.03 -0.84 3.78
C VAL A 289 -10.71 -0.44 3.10
N GLY A 290 -10.75 0.25 1.96
CA GLY A 290 -9.56 0.65 1.24
C GLY A 290 -9.86 1.45 -0.01
N VAL A 291 -8.80 1.65 -0.80
CA VAL A 291 -8.85 2.37 -2.07
C VAL A 291 -7.96 1.71 -3.12
N VAL A 292 -8.39 1.75 -4.38
CA VAL A 292 -7.51 1.61 -5.55
C VAL A 292 -7.18 3.01 -6.03
N VAL A 293 -5.93 3.24 -6.36
CA VAL A 293 -5.39 4.56 -6.71
C VAL A 293 -4.94 4.58 -8.15
N ALA A 294 -5.44 5.53 -8.91
CA ALA A 294 -4.92 5.83 -10.22
C ALA A 294 -4.35 7.25 -10.27
N VAL A 295 -3.24 7.41 -10.96
CA VAL A 295 -2.55 8.67 -11.16
C VAL A 295 -2.35 8.88 -12.66
N ARG A 296 -2.84 9.99 -13.19
CA ARG A 296 -2.78 10.32 -14.63
C ARG A 296 -3.30 9.18 -15.53
N GLY A 297 -4.42 8.56 -15.14
CA GLY A 297 -5.04 7.49 -15.89
C GLY A 297 -4.39 6.11 -15.72
N GLU A 298 -3.31 5.96 -14.95
CA GLU A 298 -2.72 4.66 -14.64
C GLU A 298 -3.06 4.22 -13.21
N ILE A 299 -3.60 3.01 -13.05
CA ILE A 299 -3.75 2.39 -11.73
C ILE A 299 -2.34 1.99 -11.25
N VAL A 300 -1.94 2.56 -10.11
CA VAL A 300 -0.58 2.40 -9.57
C VAL A 300 -0.54 1.60 -8.28
N TRP A 301 -1.58 1.74 -7.44
CA TRP A 301 -1.57 1.20 -6.09
C TRP A 301 -2.96 0.82 -5.58
N ALA A 302 -3.01 -0.06 -4.59
CA ALA A 302 -4.17 -0.25 -3.72
C ALA A 302 -3.70 -0.49 -2.28
N ASP A 303 -4.40 0.11 -1.32
CA ASP A 303 -4.26 -0.18 0.10
C ASP A 303 -5.64 -0.59 0.65
N LEU A 304 -5.73 -1.80 1.22
CA LEU A 304 -6.94 -2.35 1.84
C LEU A 304 -6.65 -2.70 3.30
N PHE A 305 -7.61 -2.44 4.17
CA PHE A 305 -7.49 -2.65 5.61
C PHE A 305 -8.54 -3.64 6.12
N ALA A 306 -8.30 -4.17 7.30
CA ALA A 306 -9.28 -5.05 7.96
C ALA A 306 -10.63 -4.37 8.15
N GLY A 307 -10.64 -3.07 8.45
CA GLY A 307 -11.86 -2.30 8.68
C GLY A 307 -11.73 -0.82 8.35
N THR A 308 -12.87 -0.15 8.29
CA THR A 308 -12.98 1.28 7.95
C THR A 308 -12.30 2.18 9.00
N ASP A 309 -12.22 1.74 10.26
CA ASP A 309 -11.55 2.48 11.33
C ASP A 309 -10.05 2.63 11.04
N LEU A 310 -9.35 1.56 10.63
CA LEU A 310 -7.96 1.62 10.21
C LEU A 310 -7.78 2.49 8.97
N LEU A 311 -8.61 2.31 7.94
CA LEU A 311 -8.58 3.17 6.76
C LEU A 311 -8.68 4.65 7.15
N ALA A 312 -9.60 5.00 8.04
CA ALA A 312 -9.80 6.40 8.47
C ALA A 312 -8.58 6.97 9.21
N ARG A 313 -7.89 6.15 10.01
CA ARG A 313 -6.69 6.55 10.77
C ARG A 313 -5.48 6.78 9.87
N TYR A 314 -5.36 6.01 8.79
CA TYR A 314 -4.30 6.17 7.80
C TYR A 314 -4.64 7.16 6.68
N TRP A 315 -5.90 7.58 6.53
CA TRP A 315 -6.42 8.32 5.39
C TRP A 315 -5.58 9.54 5.00
N THR A 316 -5.29 10.42 5.95
CA THR A 316 -4.58 11.67 5.68
C THR A 316 -3.19 11.43 5.09
N LYS A 317 -2.40 10.52 5.68
CA LYS A 317 -1.04 10.24 5.19
C LYS A 317 -1.05 9.49 3.85
N LEU A 318 -2.03 8.61 3.62
CA LEU A 318 -2.21 7.90 2.35
C LEU A 318 -2.56 8.88 1.23
N VAL A 319 -3.59 9.70 1.40
CA VAL A 319 -4.03 10.66 0.37
C VAL A 319 -2.90 11.64 0.03
N ARG A 320 -2.15 12.14 1.01
CA ARG A 320 -1.01 13.02 0.76
C ARG A 320 0.14 12.31 0.02
N SER A 321 0.37 11.04 0.30
CA SER A 321 1.38 10.26 -0.43
C SER A 321 0.98 10.05 -1.90
N TYR A 322 -0.30 9.79 -2.17
CA TYR A 322 -0.82 9.66 -3.54
C TYR A 322 -0.82 11.00 -4.28
N ALA A 323 -1.16 12.08 -3.58
CA ALA A 323 -1.08 13.44 -4.13
C ALA A 323 0.36 13.82 -4.48
N ALA A 324 1.35 13.46 -3.66
CA ALA A 324 2.76 13.66 -3.99
C ALA A 324 3.17 12.89 -5.26
N GLU A 325 2.64 11.67 -5.46
CA GLU A 325 2.87 10.91 -6.70
C GLU A 325 2.27 11.60 -7.92
N SER A 326 1.13 12.28 -7.79
CA SER A 326 0.50 13.00 -8.92
C SER A 326 1.29 14.23 -9.37
N LEU A 327 2.18 14.76 -8.53
CA LEU A 327 3.08 15.86 -8.90
C LEU A 327 4.23 15.42 -9.83
N VAL A 328 4.47 14.12 -9.95
CA VAL A 328 5.48 13.56 -10.87
C VAL A 328 5.01 13.79 -12.30
N PRO A 329 5.78 14.51 -13.17
CA PRO A 329 5.39 14.68 -14.56
C PRO A 329 5.27 13.35 -15.32
N GLY A 330 4.30 13.24 -16.22
CA GLY A 330 4.10 12.06 -17.05
C GLY A 330 3.00 12.28 -18.06
N GLU A 331 2.94 11.38 -19.05
CA GLU A 331 1.83 11.36 -19.99
C GLU A 331 0.56 10.89 -19.30
N SER A 332 -0.57 11.50 -19.63
CA SER A 332 -1.88 11.04 -19.14
C SER A 332 -2.39 9.92 -20.04
N ALA A 333 -2.73 8.80 -19.44
CA ALA A 333 -3.43 7.70 -20.10
C ALA A 333 -4.97 7.96 -20.08
N ALA A 334 -5.72 7.08 -20.73
CA ALA A 334 -7.18 7.11 -20.63
C ALA A 334 -7.63 6.88 -19.18
N THR A 335 -8.67 7.60 -18.76
CA THR A 335 -9.22 7.47 -17.41
C THR A 335 -9.68 6.02 -17.15
N PRO A 336 -9.15 5.34 -16.11
CA PRO A 336 -9.55 3.99 -15.80
C PRO A 336 -10.97 3.93 -15.25
N THR A 337 -11.67 2.85 -15.57
CA THR A 337 -13.03 2.59 -15.11
C THR A 337 -13.04 1.82 -13.80
N VAL A 338 -14.21 1.74 -13.14
CA VAL A 338 -14.46 0.83 -12.00
C VAL A 338 -14.10 -0.61 -12.36
N ALA A 339 -14.40 -1.05 -13.60
CA ALA A 339 -14.06 -2.40 -14.06
C ALA A 339 -12.56 -2.62 -14.16
N ASP A 340 -11.77 -1.61 -14.52
CA ASP A 340 -10.31 -1.71 -14.54
C ASP A 340 -9.74 -1.80 -13.11
N ALA A 341 -10.26 -1.00 -12.20
CA ALA A 341 -9.90 -1.04 -10.79
C ALA A 341 -10.31 -2.39 -10.14
N GLN A 342 -11.49 -2.92 -10.47
CA GLN A 342 -11.94 -4.23 -10.03
C GLN A 342 -11.03 -5.34 -10.55
N ARG A 343 -10.65 -5.29 -11.83
CA ARG A 343 -9.71 -6.24 -12.43
C ARG A 343 -8.33 -6.18 -11.77
N PHE A 344 -7.86 -4.98 -11.43
CA PHE A 344 -6.60 -4.82 -10.72
C PHE A 344 -6.64 -5.49 -9.35
N LEU A 345 -7.75 -5.43 -8.60
CA LEU A 345 -7.90 -6.08 -7.30
C LEU A 345 -8.05 -7.59 -7.39
N SER A 346 -8.56 -8.11 -8.51
CA SER A 346 -8.80 -9.55 -8.65
C SER A 346 -7.50 -10.33 -8.41
N ALA A 347 -7.61 -11.41 -7.61
CA ALA A 347 -6.48 -12.26 -7.33
C ALA A 347 -6.16 -13.10 -8.57
N PRO A 348 -4.96 -12.99 -9.13
CA PRO A 348 -4.55 -13.90 -10.19
C PRO A 348 -4.28 -15.29 -9.60
N SER A 349 -4.57 -16.33 -10.36
CA SER A 349 -4.16 -17.70 -10.03
C SER A 349 -2.74 -17.93 -10.56
N GLY A 350 -1.84 -18.36 -9.68
CA GLY A 350 -0.44 -18.66 -10.01
C GLY A 350 0.53 -17.56 -9.54
N GLY A 351 1.78 -17.67 -9.94
CA GLY A 351 2.83 -16.74 -9.53
C GLY A 351 3.73 -17.30 -8.43
N THR A 352 4.62 -16.45 -7.92
CA THR A 352 5.52 -16.79 -6.81
C THR A 352 5.01 -16.18 -5.51
N GLU A 353 5.05 -16.96 -4.44
CA GLU A 353 4.72 -16.50 -3.10
C GLU A 353 5.90 -16.73 -2.17
N THR A 354 6.25 -15.71 -1.40
CA THR A 354 7.16 -15.82 -0.26
C THR A 354 6.45 -15.43 1.01
N SER A 355 6.85 -16.01 2.14
CA SER A 355 6.22 -15.75 3.43
C SER A 355 7.28 -15.60 4.50
N GLU A 356 7.08 -14.62 5.38
CA GLU A 356 7.83 -14.46 6.61
C GLU A 356 6.87 -14.07 7.73
N GLY A 357 7.32 -14.04 8.97
CA GLY A 357 6.47 -13.58 10.06
C GLY A 357 7.02 -13.97 11.41
N ASP A 358 6.26 -13.62 12.43
CA ASP A 358 6.55 -13.89 13.82
C ASP A 358 5.49 -14.85 14.34
N VAL A 359 5.94 -16.00 14.82
CA VAL A 359 5.05 -17.11 15.22
C VAL A 359 4.04 -16.63 16.26
N GLY A 360 2.74 -16.85 15.98
CA GLY A 360 1.65 -16.43 16.85
C GLY A 360 1.37 -14.92 16.88
N VAL A 361 2.09 -14.11 16.10
CA VAL A 361 1.90 -12.65 16.01
C VAL A 361 1.37 -12.25 14.65
N TYR A 362 2.11 -12.53 13.58
CA TYR A 362 1.71 -12.19 12.23
C TYR A 362 2.37 -13.09 11.19
N ARG A 363 1.77 -13.10 10.00
CA ARG A 363 2.34 -13.63 8.76
C ARG A 363 2.29 -12.52 7.72
N TYR A 364 3.41 -12.31 7.03
CA TYR A 364 3.54 -11.40 5.91
C TYR A 364 3.85 -12.19 4.65
N ARG A 365 3.02 -12.00 3.61
CA ARG A 365 3.13 -12.71 2.33
C ARG A 365 3.38 -11.70 1.22
N GLU A 366 4.28 -12.06 0.31
CA GLU A 366 4.56 -11.31 -0.92
C GLU A 366 4.20 -12.22 -2.10
N LEU A 367 3.28 -11.75 -2.94
CA LEU A 367 2.79 -12.51 -4.09
C LEU A 367 3.11 -11.71 -5.37
N ARG A 368 3.89 -12.28 -6.28
CA ARG A 368 4.25 -11.66 -7.56
C ARG A 368 3.59 -12.40 -8.71
N TYR A 369 2.84 -11.68 -9.53
CA TYR A 369 2.16 -12.21 -10.69
C TYR A 369 1.93 -11.15 -11.77
N GLY A 370 2.20 -11.48 -13.04
CA GLY A 370 1.74 -10.73 -14.22
C GLY A 370 2.04 -9.24 -14.22
N GLY A 371 3.18 -8.82 -13.65
CA GLY A 371 3.55 -7.40 -13.54
C GLY A 371 2.91 -6.68 -12.35
N THR A 372 2.31 -7.42 -11.42
CA THR A 372 1.82 -6.89 -10.13
C THR A 372 2.51 -7.57 -8.96
N GLU A 373 2.59 -6.87 -7.84
CA GLU A 373 3.01 -7.42 -6.56
C GLU A 373 1.97 -7.11 -5.50
N THR A 374 1.64 -8.11 -4.69
CA THR A 374 0.65 -8.00 -3.61
C THR A 374 1.33 -8.38 -2.30
N PHE A 375 1.15 -7.56 -1.29
CA PHE A 375 1.67 -7.74 0.05
C PHE A 375 0.49 -7.92 0.99
N VAL A 376 0.52 -8.97 1.80
CA VAL A 376 -0.56 -9.29 2.73
C VAL A 376 0.00 -9.44 4.13
N LEU A 377 -0.44 -8.60 5.05
CA LEU A 377 -0.17 -8.72 6.47
C LEU A 377 -1.36 -9.35 7.17
N GLU A 378 -1.21 -10.59 7.59
CA GLU A 378 -2.20 -11.34 8.36
C GLU A 378 -1.84 -11.30 9.85
N SER A 379 -2.80 -11.00 10.70
CA SER A 379 -2.63 -11.11 12.16
C SER A 379 -2.88 -12.54 12.61
N LEU A 380 -2.00 -13.06 13.47
CA LEU A 380 -2.13 -14.34 14.14
C LEU A 380 -2.41 -14.19 15.64
N LEU A 381 -2.61 -12.95 16.10
CA LEU A 381 -2.94 -12.68 17.50
C LEU A 381 -4.33 -13.21 17.85
N PRO A 382 -4.56 -13.62 19.08
CA PRO A 382 -5.89 -14.07 19.52
C PRO A 382 -6.98 -13.03 19.21
N GLY A 383 -8.06 -13.47 18.57
CA GLY A 383 -9.20 -12.63 18.21
C GLY A 383 -8.99 -11.76 16.95
N THR A 384 -7.84 -11.86 16.28
CA THR A 384 -7.53 -11.04 15.10
C THR A 384 -6.98 -11.87 13.92
N GLY A 385 -7.40 -13.12 13.77
CA GLY A 385 -6.96 -14.03 12.70
C GLY A 385 -7.51 -13.64 11.33
N TYR A 386 -7.13 -12.44 10.81
CA TYR A 386 -7.55 -11.91 9.52
C TYR A 386 -6.45 -11.06 8.87
N ASP A 387 -6.59 -10.80 7.58
CA ASP A 387 -5.72 -9.87 6.86
C ASP A 387 -5.93 -8.43 7.37
N VAL A 388 -4.91 -7.87 8.00
CA VAL A 388 -4.95 -6.52 8.60
C VAL A 388 -4.73 -5.45 7.56
N HIS A 389 -3.79 -5.70 6.63
CA HIS A 389 -3.47 -4.81 5.53
C HIS A 389 -3.09 -5.61 4.27
N ILE A 390 -3.57 -5.14 3.13
CA ILE A 390 -3.19 -5.64 1.81
C ILE A 390 -2.75 -4.44 0.97
N GLY A 391 -1.48 -4.43 0.60
CA GLY A 391 -0.93 -3.52 -0.39
C GLY A 391 -0.82 -4.20 -1.74
N LYS A 392 -1.27 -3.59 -2.84
CA LYS A 392 -1.08 -4.11 -4.19
C LYS A 392 -0.56 -3.02 -5.10
N LEU A 393 0.42 -3.34 -5.91
CA LEU A 393 1.01 -2.38 -6.84
C LEU A 393 1.22 -2.99 -8.22
N LYS A 394 1.22 -2.11 -9.22
CA LYS A 394 1.67 -2.43 -10.57
C LYS A 394 3.17 -2.18 -10.65
N LEU A 395 3.94 -3.19 -11.02
CA LEU A 395 5.37 -3.03 -11.21
C LEU A 395 5.63 -2.09 -12.39
N ILE A 396 6.24 -0.95 -12.11
CA ILE A 396 6.69 -0.02 -13.14
C ILE A 396 7.93 -0.66 -13.76
N GLY A 397 7.82 -1.08 -15.04
CA GLY A 397 8.90 -1.78 -15.72
C GLY A 397 10.21 -0.99 -15.76
N ALA A 398 11.33 -1.69 -15.89
CA ALA A 398 12.69 -1.15 -15.92
C ALA A 398 12.92 -0.07 -17.01
N VAL A 399 12.04 0.08 -17.97
CA VAL A 399 12.13 1.06 -19.07
C VAL A 399 11.98 2.51 -18.59
N ARG A 400 11.24 2.77 -17.48
CA ARG A 400 11.16 4.13 -16.89
C ARG A 400 12.39 4.55 -16.08
N ARG A 401 13.31 3.61 -15.77
CA ARG A 401 14.55 3.90 -15.03
C ARG A 401 15.62 4.63 -15.88
N ILE A 402 15.43 4.76 -17.21
CA ILE A 402 16.40 5.35 -18.13
C ILE A 402 16.40 6.90 -18.09
N GLY A 403 15.46 7.52 -17.38
CA GLY A 403 15.35 8.98 -17.26
C GLY A 403 16.13 9.62 -16.12
N ALA A 404 16.87 8.88 -15.30
CA ALA A 404 17.75 9.46 -14.31
C ALA A 404 19.00 10.02 -14.99
N PRO A 405 19.34 11.32 -14.81
CA PRO A 405 20.55 11.89 -15.38
C PRO A 405 21.75 11.12 -14.83
N GLN A 406 22.56 10.58 -15.72
CA GLN A 406 23.87 10.03 -15.38
C GLN A 406 24.72 11.17 -14.82
N ILE A 407 24.85 11.25 -13.52
CA ILE A 407 25.83 12.15 -12.90
C ILE A 407 27.18 11.51 -13.13
N TYR A 408 27.92 12.08 -14.07
CA TYR A 408 29.36 11.78 -14.27
C TYR A 408 30.12 12.04 -12.96
N ARG A 409 31.07 11.18 -12.68
CA ARG A 409 31.98 11.12 -11.52
C ARG A 409 32.70 12.44 -11.22
#